data_48daad6193c59b3dcad43043b09e9ef3
#
_entry.id   48daad6193c59b3dcad43043b09e9ef3
#
_cell.length_a   1.000
_cell.length_b   1.000
_cell.length_c   1.000
_cell.angle_alpha   90.00
_cell.angle_beta   90.00
_cell.angle_gamma   90.00
#
_symmetry.space_group_name_H-M   'P 1'
#
loop_
_entity.id
_entity.type
_entity.pdbx_description
1 polymer ?
#
loop_
_entity_poly.entity_id
_entity_poly.type
_entity_poly.pdbx_seq_one_letter_code
_entity_poly.pdbx_strand_id
1 'polypeptide(L)'
;LEAVTDKTRAIMVPNLIGNKPNWTMLKTQLNRLGREDIIIIEDSADTVTETLDSDVSTTSFYASHVITAGGMGGMVMFNDKKYVKRALMYRDWGRIGDNSENIDDRFASDVDGIPYDYKFLYGVLGYNMKCTEANAAFGLVQLERFQSFKKVRRTNVERYLERLANIKEIILPDDKFKPNWLAIPLQTERRLELLTFLEEQNIQTRVTFAGNVTRHPAYREYLQDFPVADEVMKNGFLLGAHHGMNTDDVDYV
;
A
#
# COMPACT_ATOMS: atom_id res chain seq x y z
N LEU A 1 -2.48 -13.40 -16.26
CA LEU A 1 -3.84 -13.90 -16.58
C LEU A 1 -3.92 -15.42 -16.59
N GLU A 2 -2.81 -16.13 -16.80
CA GLU A 2 -2.76 -17.60 -16.80
C GLU A 2 -3.29 -18.24 -15.49
N ALA A 3 -3.17 -17.53 -14.37
CA ALA A 3 -3.68 -17.98 -13.08
C ALA A 3 -5.21 -17.75 -12.90
N VAL A 4 -5.88 -17.07 -13.83
CA VAL A 4 -7.32 -16.80 -13.75
C VAL A 4 -8.10 -18.06 -14.13
N THR A 5 -8.97 -18.51 -13.23
CA THR A 5 -9.85 -19.68 -13.42
C THR A 5 -11.29 -19.31 -13.12
N ASP A 6 -12.23 -20.21 -13.38
CA ASP A 6 -13.66 -20.03 -13.03
C ASP A 6 -13.90 -19.83 -11.52
N LYS A 7 -12.93 -20.21 -10.69
CA LYS A 7 -12.98 -20.01 -9.23
C LYS A 7 -12.46 -18.66 -8.78
N THR A 8 -11.75 -17.94 -9.65
CA THR A 8 -11.19 -16.62 -9.32
C THR A 8 -12.32 -15.62 -9.06
N ARG A 9 -12.29 -14.93 -7.93
CA ARG A 9 -13.28 -13.91 -7.52
C ARG A 9 -12.69 -12.54 -7.35
N ALA A 10 -11.40 -12.47 -7.02
CA ALA A 10 -10.68 -11.23 -6.87
C ALA A 10 -9.21 -11.39 -7.28
N ILE A 11 -8.61 -10.29 -7.70
CA ILE A 11 -7.17 -10.18 -7.94
C ILE A 11 -6.67 -9.05 -7.05
N MET A 12 -5.80 -9.37 -6.09
CA MET A 12 -5.16 -8.41 -5.22
C MET A 12 -3.67 -8.33 -5.54
N VAL A 13 -3.18 -7.14 -5.89
CA VAL A 13 -1.78 -6.92 -6.23
C VAL A 13 -1.28 -5.66 -5.53
N PRO A 14 -0.08 -5.68 -4.90
CA PRO A 14 0.50 -4.50 -4.30
C PRO A 14 1.14 -3.57 -5.35
N ASN A 15 1.02 -2.27 -5.10
CA ASN A 15 1.90 -1.26 -5.67
C ASN A 15 3.22 -1.23 -4.89
N LEU A 16 3.98 -2.30 -5.00
CA LEU A 16 5.14 -2.56 -4.15
C LEU A 16 6.19 -1.44 -4.28
N ILE A 17 6.60 -0.86 -3.16
CA ILE A 17 7.54 0.28 -3.08
C ILE A 17 7.04 1.53 -3.84
N GLY A 18 5.78 1.55 -4.26
CA GLY A 18 5.20 2.60 -5.09
C GLY A 18 5.19 2.31 -6.59
N ASN A 19 5.79 1.18 -7.05
CA ASN A 19 5.70 0.75 -8.44
C ASN A 19 4.29 0.22 -8.75
N LYS A 20 3.66 0.75 -9.80
CA LYS A 20 2.28 0.40 -10.16
C LYS A 20 2.23 -0.63 -11.28
N PRO A 21 1.51 -1.74 -11.10
CA PRO A 21 1.08 -2.57 -12.22
C PRO A 21 0.26 -1.75 -13.23
N ASN A 22 0.17 -2.23 -14.45
CA ASN A 22 -0.71 -1.60 -15.45
C ASN A 22 -2.17 -2.04 -15.20
N TRP A 23 -2.84 -1.36 -14.28
CA TRP A 23 -4.22 -1.65 -13.87
C TRP A 23 -5.22 -1.55 -15.02
N THR A 24 -5.07 -0.55 -15.90
CA THR A 24 -5.91 -0.38 -17.09
C THR A 24 -5.79 -1.57 -18.03
N MET A 25 -4.57 -2.06 -18.25
CA MET A 25 -4.34 -3.24 -19.07
C MET A 25 -4.96 -4.50 -18.41
N LEU A 26 -4.78 -4.68 -17.11
CA LEU A 26 -5.36 -5.81 -16.38
C LEU A 26 -6.89 -5.82 -16.55
N LYS A 27 -7.56 -4.70 -16.28
CA LYS A 27 -9.01 -4.56 -16.45
C LYS A 27 -9.47 -4.85 -17.88
N THR A 28 -8.75 -4.29 -18.85
CA THR A 28 -9.04 -4.53 -20.27
C THR A 28 -8.94 -6.02 -20.65
N GLN A 29 -7.95 -6.72 -20.12
CA GLN A 29 -7.76 -8.14 -20.40
C GLN A 29 -8.82 -9.01 -19.71
N LEU A 30 -9.23 -8.68 -18.48
CA LEU A 30 -10.33 -9.35 -17.80
C LEU A 30 -11.64 -9.19 -18.59
N ASN A 31 -11.94 -7.99 -19.08
CA ASN A 31 -13.10 -7.74 -19.92
C ASN A 31 -13.08 -8.59 -21.21
N ARG A 32 -11.91 -8.70 -21.86
CA ARG A 32 -11.77 -9.56 -23.06
C ARG A 32 -12.00 -11.03 -22.78
N LEU A 33 -11.76 -11.47 -21.55
CA LEU A 33 -12.02 -12.85 -21.09
C LEU A 33 -13.48 -13.05 -20.63
N GLY A 34 -14.33 -12.00 -20.68
CA GLY A 34 -15.69 -12.04 -20.11
C GLY A 34 -15.71 -12.21 -18.61
N ARG A 35 -14.68 -11.69 -17.90
CA ARG A 35 -14.50 -11.84 -16.46
C ARG A 35 -14.52 -10.49 -15.74
N GLU A 36 -15.49 -9.63 -16.12
CA GLU A 36 -15.79 -8.37 -15.43
C GLU A 36 -16.30 -8.58 -13.99
N ASP A 37 -16.66 -9.81 -13.65
CA ASP A 37 -17.09 -10.23 -12.31
C ASP A 37 -15.95 -10.24 -11.29
N ILE A 38 -14.68 -10.27 -11.74
CA ILE A 38 -13.51 -10.32 -10.88
C ILE A 38 -13.21 -8.96 -10.28
N ILE A 39 -13.21 -8.89 -8.95
CA ILE A 39 -12.89 -7.66 -8.20
C ILE A 39 -11.39 -7.40 -8.26
N ILE A 40 -10.99 -6.20 -8.65
CA ILE A 40 -9.61 -5.73 -8.63
C ILE A 40 -9.35 -4.99 -7.33
N ILE A 41 -8.39 -5.49 -6.54
CA ILE A 41 -7.98 -4.90 -5.26
C ILE A 41 -6.54 -4.39 -5.41
N GLU A 42 -6.36 -3.09 -5.28
CA GLU A 42 -5.06 -2.42 -5.32
C GLU A 42 -4.56 -2.21 -3.89
N ASP A 43 -3.48 -2.88 -3.52
CA ASP A 43 -2.82 -2.64 -2.25
C ASP A 43 -1.78 -1.52 -2.43
N SER A 44 -2.12 -0.32 -1.98
CA SER A 44 -1.27 0.86 -2.04
C SER A 44 -0.70 1.23 -0.67
N ALA A 45 -0.36 0.25 0.17
CA ALA A 45 0.25 0.51 1.47
C ALA A 45 1.52 1.37 1.36
N ASP A 46 2.34 1.12 0.35
CA ASP A 46 3.62 1.80 0.12
C ASP A 46 3.48 3.16 -0.59
N THR A 47 2.28 3.52 -1.02
CA THR A 47 2.07 4.75 -1.79
C THR A 47 0.67 5.30 -1.58
N VAL A 48 0.42 6.52 -2.05
CA VAL A 48 -0.91 7.10 -2.13
C VAL A 48 -1.17 7.41 -3.61
N THR A 49 -2.15 6.76 -4.19
CA THR A 49 -2.44 6.84 -5.62
C THR A 49 -3.91 7.06 -5.91
N GLU A 50 -4.19 7.65 -7.05
CA GLU A 50 -5.53 7.63 -7.64
C GLU A 50 -5.78 6.28 -8.31
N THR A 51 -6.96 5.71 -8.08
CA THR A 51 -7.27 4.32 -8.42
C THR A 51 -8.59 4.22 -9.15
N LEU A 52 -8.62 4.69 -10.39
CA LEU A 52 -9.85 4.66 -11.21
C LEU A 52 -10.12 3.28 -11.83
N ASP A 53 -9.10 2.44 -11.98
CA ASP A 53 -9.21 1.15 -12.66
C ASP A 53 -9.38 -0.04 -11.70
N SER A 54 -9.16 0.14 -10.41
CA SER A 54 -9.44 -0.87 -9.38
C SER A 54 -10.84 -0.67 -8.77
N ASP A 55 -11.43 -1.72 -8.24
CA ASP A 55 -12.73 -1.65 -7.53
C ASP A 55 -12.55 -1.20 -6.08
N VAL A 56 -11.44 -1.64 -5.48
CA VAL A 56 -11.05 -1.35 -4.10
C VAL A 56 -9.58 -0.99 -4.07
N SER A 57 -9.22 0.03 -3.31
CA SER A 57 -7.82 0.28 -2.97
C SER A 57 -7.63 0.53 -1.49
N THR A 58 -6.42 0.21 -1.02
CA THR A 58 -6.01 0.43 0.36
C THR A 58 -4.80 1.35 0.40
N THR A 59 -4.63 2.09 1.48
CA THR A 59 -3.37 2.79 1.78
C THR A 59 -3.07 2.69 3.27
N SER A 60 -1.80 2.82 3.61
CA SER A 60 -1.34 2.77 4.99
C SER A 60 -0.77 4.11 5.43
N PHE A 61 -1.06 4.47 6.67
CA PHE A 61 -0.52 5.64 7.34
C PHE A 61 0.50 5.27 8.43
N TYR A 62 1.13 4.10 8.26
CA TYR A 62 2.22 3.69 9.14
C TYR A 62 3.40 4.67 9.07
N ALA A 63 4.21 4.72 10.13
CA ALA A 63 5.24 5.74 10.32
C ALA A 63 6.24 5.87 9.15
N SER A 64 6.61 4.78 8.50
CA SER A 64 7.59 4.76 7.39
C SER A 64 6.98 4.93 5.99
N HIS A 65 5.66 5.09 5.88
CA HIS A 65 5.00 5.26 4.58
C HIS A 65 5.04 6.72 4.10
N VAL A 66 4.55 6.97 2.88
CA VAL A 66 4.66 8.28 2.21
C VAL A 66 4.00 9.39 3.00
N ILE A 67 2.86 9.11 3.62
CA ILE A 67 2.21 9.98 4.62
C ILE A 67 1.84 9.12 5.83
N THR A 68 1.71 9.74 7.00
CA THR A 68 1.42 9.03 8.24
C THR A 68 0.28 9.71 9.02
N ALA A 69 -0.44 8.96 9.82
CA ALA A 69 -1.43 9.47 10.77
C ALA A 69 -0.95 9.28 12.21
N GLY A 70 0.18 9.92 12.55
CA GLY A 70 0.81 9.76 13.86
C GLY A 70 1.40 8.37 14.09
N GLY A 71 1.88 7.72 13.02
CA GLY A 71 2.56 6.42 13.08
C GLY A 71 1.70 5.21 12.81
N MET A 72 0.39 5.34 12.68
CA MET A 72 -0.53 4.22 12.44
C MET A 72 -1.81 4.66 11.71
N GLY A 73 -2.63 3.69 11.32
CA GLY A 73 -3.86 3.91 10.58
C GLY A 73 -3.74 3.48 9.11
N GLY A 74 -4.82 3.62 8.41
CA GLY A 74 -4.95 3.30 6.99
C GLY A 74 -6.33 3.70 6.47
N MET A 75 -6.53 3.51 5.19
CA MET A 75 -7.79 3.81 4.54
C MET A 75 -8.12 2.72 3.51
N VAL A 76 -9.38 2.40 3.40
CA VAL A 76 -9.94 1.59 2.30
C VAL A 76 -10.85 2.48 1.48
N MET A 77 -10.65 2.50 0.19
CA MET A 77 -11.42 3.29 -0.77
C MET A 77 -12.18 2.35 -1.72
N PHE A 78 -13.45 2.64 -1.94
CA PHE A 78 -14.32 1.84 -2.81
C PHE A 78 -14.84 2.71 -3.95
N ASN A 79 -14.71 2.24 -5.18
CA ASN A 79 -15.31 2.89 -6.35
C ASN A 79 -16.83 2.66 -6.43
N ASP A 80 -17.35 1.62 -5.75
CA ASP A 80 -18.79 1.37 -5.62
C ASP A 80 -19.26 1.59 -4.18
N LYS A 81 -20.12 2.58 -3.97
CA LYS A 81 -20.66 2.97 -2.65
C LYS A 81 -21.40 1.83 -1.92
N LYS A 82 -21.89 0.81 -2.65
CA LYS A 82 -22.60 -0.33 -2.02
C LYS A 82 -21.77 -1.05 -0.96
N TYR A 83 -20.44 -1.04 -1.08
CA TYR A 83 -19.55 -1.72 -0.14
C TYR A 83 -19.29 -0.92 1.15
N VAL A 84 -19.49 0.42 1.13
CA VAL A 84 -19.09 1.31 2.22
C VAL A 84 -19.81 0.97 3.52
N LYS A 85 -21.14 0.79 3.49
CA LYS A 85 -21.91 0.47 4.70
C LYS A 85 -21.40 -0.80 5.37
N ARG A 86 -21.15 -1.85 4.60
CA ARG A 86 -20.66 -3.13 5.14
C ARG A 86 -19.25 -3.01 5.67
N ALA A 87 -18.38 -2.24 5.03
CA ALA A 87 -17.02 -1.96 5.51
C ALA A 87 -17.01 -1.21 6.84
N LEU A 88 -17.90 -0.21 7.00
CA LEU A 88 -18.07 0.50 8.26
C LEU A 88 -18.54 -0.44 9.40
N MET A 89 -19.45 -1.37 9.10
CA MET A 89 -19.85 -2.39 10.07
C MET A 89 -18.64 -3.23 10.53
N TYR A 90 -17.82 -3.74 9.57
CA TYR A 90 -16.62 -4.50 9.92
C TYR A 90 -15.59 -3.67 10.72
N ARG A 91 -15.45 -2.39 10.42
CA ARG A 91 -14.56 -1.47 11.14
C ARG A 91 -15.00 -1.26 12.59
N ASP A 92 -16.28 -1.22 12.83
CA ASP A 92 -16.91 -0.77 14.09
C ASP A 92 -17.61 -1.93 14.82
N TRP A 93 -16.90 -3.01 15.13
CA TRP A 93 -17.35 -4.20 15.88
C TRP A 93 -18.50 -4.98 15.26
N GLY A 94 -18.91 -4.68 14.07
CA GLY A 94 -20.07 -5.30 13.39
C GLY A 94 -21.38 -4.55 13.62
N ARG A 95 -21.36 -3.36 14.23
CA ARG A 95 -22.55 -2.54 14.49
C ARG A 95 -23.21 -2.12 13.18
N ILE A 96 -24.55 -2.12 13.16
CA ILE A 96 -25.31 -1.76 11.95
C ILE A 96 -25.37 -0.25 11.70
N GLY A 97 -25.06 0.58 12.71
CA GLY A 97 -24.94 2.03 12.60
C GLY A 97 -24.67 2.72 13.92
N ASP A 98 -24.29 4.00 13.86
CA ASP A 98 -24.12 4.91 14.99
C ASP A 98 -24.40 6.39 14.60
N ASN A 99 -25.24 6.62 13.59
CA ASN A 99 -25.37 7.89 12.89
C ASN A 99 -26.29 8.91 13.57
N SER A 100 -27.10 8.51 14.57
CA SER A 100 -28.04 9.38 15.25
C SER A 100 -28.00 9.17 16.75
N GLU A 101 -28.16 10.26 17.49
CA GLU A 101 -28.39 10.26 18.93
C GLU A 101 -29.91 10.37 19.29
N ASN A 102 -30.76 10.62 18.29
CA ASN A 102 -32.21 10.73 18.50
C ASN A 102 -32.79 9.37 18.91
N ILE A 103 -33.62 9.37 19.95
CA ILE A 103 -34.21 8.16 20.55
C ILE A 103 -35.10 7.41 19.55
N ASP A 104 -35.87 8.12 18.72
CA ASP A 104 -36.78 7.51 17.76
C ASP A 104 -36.00 6.77 16.65
N ASP A 105 -34.89 7.34 16.19
CA ASP A 105 -34.00 6.68 15.22
C ASP A 105 -33.32 5.47 15.86
N ARG A 106 -32.87 5.60 17.11
CA ARG A 106 -32.14 4.54 17.81
C ARG A 106 -32.98 3.31 18.06
N PHE A 107 -34.26 3.46 18.34
CA PHE A 107 -35.22 2.39 18.64
C PHE A 107 -36.15 2.08 17.44
N ALA A 108 -35.84 2.57 16.23
CA ALA A 108 -36.62 2.25 15.04
C ALA A 108 -36.47 0.79 14.58
N SER A 109 -35.60 0.01 15.19
CA SER A 109 -35.34 -1.39 14.88
C SER A 109 -35.74 -2.28 16.08
N ASP A 110 -36.06 -3.54 15.79
CA ASP A 110 -36.27 -4.57 16.81
C ASP A 110 -35.42 -5.82 16.52
N VAL A 111 -35.31 -6.66 17.57
CA VAL A 111 -34.77 -8.02 17.47
C VAL A 111 -35.84 -8.97 18.02
N ASP A 112 -36.42 -9.78 17.16
CA ASP A 112 -37.46 -10.75 17.48
C ASP A 112 -38.67 -10.09 18.19
N GLY A 113 -39.04 -8.88 17.75
CA GLY A 113 -40.13 -8.10 18.35
C GLY A 113 -39.77 -7.30 19.62
N ILE A 114 -38.49 -7.31 19.99
CA ILE A 114 -37.98 -6.52 21.14
C ILE A 114 -37.40 -5.21 20.57
N PRO A 115 -38.02 -4.02 20.87
CA PRO A 115 -37.41 -2.75 20.46
C PRO A 115 -36.00 -2.61 21.03
N TYR A 116 -35.04 -2.34 20.17
CA TYR A 116 -33.64 -2.32 20.59
C TYR A 116 -32.86 -1.17 19.95
N ASP A 117 -31.91 -0.63 20.71
CA ASP A 117 -31.04 0.45 20.24
C ASP A 117 -30.12 -0.05 19.12
N TYR A 118 -30.28 0.45 17.91
CA TYR A 118 -29.52 0.00 16.72
C TYR A 118 -28.00 0.17 16.88
N LYS A 119 -27.53 1.07 17.76
CA LYS A 119 -26.10 1.23 18.09
C LYS A 119 -25.49 -0.02 18.73
N PHE A 120 -26.30 -0.89 19.29
CA PHE A 120 -25.90 -2.14 19.93
C PHE A 120 -26.38 -3.38 19.16
N LEU A 121 -26.89 -3.19 17.93
CA LEU A 121 -27.21 -4.29 17.04
C LEU A 121 -25.99 -4.61 16.16
N TYR A 122 -25.69 -5.89 16.06
CA TYR A 122 -24.54 -6.40 15.31
C TYR A 122 -25.03 -7.19 14.10
N GLY A 123 -24.73 -6.68 12.89
CA GLY A 123 -25.14 -7.32 11.63
C GLY A 123 -24.08 -8.23 11.05
N VAL A 124 -22.85 -8.15 11.54
CA VAL A 124 -21.71 -9.01 11.14
C VAL A 124 -20.77 -9.19 12.34
N LEU A 125 -19.89 -10.20 12.26
CA LEU A 125 -18.75 -10.29 13.17
C LEU A 125 -17.70 -9.28 12.69
N GLY A 126 -17.51 -8.20 13.44
CA GLY A 126 -16.64 -7.09 13.08
C GLY A 126 -15.39 -6.98 13.95
N TYR A 127 -14.61 -5.94 13.68
CA TYR A 127 -13.31 -5.66 14.31
C TYR A 127 -13.31 -4.29 14.98
N ASN A 128 -12.36 -4.04 15.85
CA ASN A 128 -12.07 -2.70 16.36
C ASN A 128 -10.96 -2.06 15.52
N MET A 129 -11.33 -1.43 14.40
CA MET A 129 -10.40 -0.79 13.47
C MET A 129 -10.65 0.72 13.33
N LYS A 130 -11.44 1.31 14.22
CA LYS A 130 -11.70 2.75 14.22
C LYS A 130 -10.44 3.50 14.67
N CYS A 131 -9.95 4.43 13.85
CA CYS A 131 -8.82 5.29 14.24
C CYS A 131 -9.26 6.31 15.31
N THR A 132 -8.30 6.86 16.05
CA THR A 132 -8.57 7.97 16.97
C THR A 132 -8.71 9.29 16.21
N GLU A 133 -9.44 10.25 16.78
CA GLU A 133 -9.57 11.60 16.20
C GLU A 133 -8.21 12.31 16.11
N ALA A 134 -7.29 12.06 17.05
CA ALA A 134 -5.93 12.61 17.01
C ALA A 134 -5.15 12.11 15.79
N ASN A 135 -5.23 10.80 15.49
CA ASN A 135 -4.61 10.24 14.29
C ASN A 135 -5.25 10.81 13.01
N ALA A 136 -6.58 10.93 12.98
CA ALA A 136 -7.29 11.48 11.83
C ALA A 136 -6.90 12.94 11.57
N ALA A 137 -6.86 13.77 12.61
CA ALA A 137 -6.45 15.18 12.53
C ALA A 137 -5.01 15.33 12.02
N PHE A 138 -4.08 14.50 12.51
CA PHE A 138 -2.70 14.48 12.02
C PHE A 138 -2.65 14.09 10.54
N GLY A 139 -3.37 13.03 10.16
CA GLY A 139 -3.44 12.52 8.80
C GLY A 139 -3.99 13.54 7.80
N LEU A 140 -4.98 14.34 8.18
CA LEU A 140 -5.52 15.41 7.33
C LEU A 140 -4.44 16.44 6.96
N VAL A 141 -3.63 16.88 7.91
CA VAL A 141 -2.52 17.82 7.65
C VAL A 141 -1.47 17.20 6.72
N GLN A 142 -1.19 15.89 6.89
CA GLN A 142 -0.27 15.18 5.97
C GLN A 142 -0.83 15.10 4.55
N LEU A 143 -2.13 14.86 4.42
CA LEU A 143 -2.81 14.78 3.13
C LEU A 143 -2.80 16.13 2.40
N GLU A 144 -2.99 17.25 3.09
CA GLU A 144 -2.87 18.61 2.54
C GLU A 144 -1.46 18.85 1.97
N ARG A 145 -0.42 18.32 2.63
CA ARG A 145 0.99 18.48 2.23
C ARG A 145 1.43 17.45 1.18
N PHE A 146 0.62 16.47 0.88
CA PHE A 146 1.00 15.31 0.06
C PHE A 146 1.60 15.70 -1.30
N GLN A 147 1.02 16.67 -2.00
CA GLN A 147 1.53 17.09 -3.30
C GLN A 147 2.96 17.70 -3.21
N SER A 148 3.26 18.43 -2.15
CA SER A 148 4.61 18.94 -1.91
C SER A 148 5.60 17.81 -1.60
N PHE A 149 5.19 16.83 -0.79
CA PHE A 149 6.00 15.64 -0.50
C PHE A 149 6.30 14.84 -1.77
N LYS A 150 5.29 14.62 -2.60
CA LYS A 150 5.44 13.93 -3.89
C LYS A 150 6.46 14.61 -4.79
N LYS A 151 6.42 15.95 -4.87
CA LYS A 151 7.37 16.73 -5.66
C LYS A 151 8.81 16.54 -5.17
N VAL A 152 9.06 16.69 -3.86
CA VAL A 152 10.41 16.51 -3.30
C VAL A 152 10.91 15.08 -3.50
N ARG A 153 10.09 14.06 -3.23
CA ARG A 153 10.43 12.65 -3.49
C ARG A 153 10.82 12.42 -4.94
N ARG A 154 10.08 13.00 -5.88
CA ARG A 154 10.38 12.88 -7.31
C ARG A 154 11.72 13.51 -7.67
N THR A 155 12.00 14.70 -7.17
CA THR A 155 13.29 15.38 -7.37
C THR A 155 14.45 14.54 -6.83
N ASN A 156 14.31 13.95 -5.63
CA ASN A 156 15.35 13.11 -5.04
C ASN A 156 15.60 11.85 -5.87
N VAL A 157 14.54 11.18 -6.33
CA VAL A 157 14.67 10.01 -7.21
C VAL A 157 15.35 10.37 -8.52
N GLU A 158 14.96 11.46 -9.18
CA GLU A 158 15.58 11.93 -10.41
C GLU A 158 17.07 12.22 -10.21
N ARG A 159 17.43 12.79 -9.05
CA ARG A 159 18.83 13.03 -8.69
C ARG A 159 19.62 11.73 -8.54
N TYR A 160 19.08 10.72 -7.87
CA TYR A 160 19.71 9.39 -7.80
C TYR A 160 19.90 8.78 -9.18
N LEU A 161 18.88 8.79 -10.02
CA LEU A 161 18.95 8.24 -11.37
C LEU A 161 20.03 8.93 -12.21
N GLU A 162 20.13 10.26 -12.11
CA GLU A 162 21.20 11.05 -12.77
C GLU A 162 22.59 10.64 -12.27
N ARG A 163 22.78 10.60 -10.96
CA ARG A 163 24.09 10.34 -10.33
C ARG A 163 24.58 8.92 -10.55
N LEU A 164 23.67 7.97 -10.55
CA LEU A 164 23.98 6.53 -10.68
C LEU A 164 23.97 6.02 -12.13
N ALA A 165 23.58 6.84 -13.11
CA ALA A 165 23.38 6.42 -14.50
C ALA A 165 24.61 5.75 -15.15
N ASN A 166 25.82 6.12 -14.73
CA ASN A 166 27.06 5.60 -15.28
C ASN A 166 27.76 4.54 -14.42
N ILE A 167 27.15 4.13 -13.31
CA ILE A 167 27.69 3.09 -12.42
C ILE A 167 27.15 1.75 -12.87
N LYS A 168 27.95 0.98 -13.59
CA LYS A 168 27.55 -0.28 -14.23
C LYS A 168 27.20 -1.38 -13.24
N GLU A 169 27.73 -1.32 -12.04
CA GLU A 169 27.50 -2.29 -10.96
C GLU A 169 26.16 -2.10 -10.26
N ILE A 170 25.46 -0.97 -10.53
CA ILE A 170 24.14 -0.67 -9.97
C ILE A 170 23.06 -0.81 -11.05
N ILE A 171 22.10 -1.66 -10.80
CA ILE A 171 20.89 -1.78 -11.63
C ILE A 171 19.85 -0.80 -11.11
N LEU A 172 19.46 0.14 -11.96
CA LEU A 172 18.45 1.16 -11.67
C LEU A 172 17.04 0.62 -11.90
N PRO A 173 16.01 1.15 -11.21
CA PRO A 173 14.62 0.80 -11.46
C PRO A 173 14.14 1.30 -12.81
N ASP A 174 13.12 0.62 -13.38
CA ASP A 174 12.38 1.19 -14.51
C ASP A 174 11.50 2.35 -14.03
N ASP A 175 11.90 3.56 -14.37
CA ASP A 175 11.22 4.80 -14.00
C ASP A 175 10.36 5.40 -15.13
N LYS A 176 10.06 4.61 -16.16
CA LYS A 176 9.32 5.04 -17.36
C LYS A 176 7.99 5.71 -17.02
N PHE A 177 7.26 5.19 -16.05
CA PHE A 177 5.95 5.71 -15.62
C PHE A 177 6.04 6.67 -14.43
N LYS A 178 7.25 7.07 -14.04
CA LYS A 178 7.50 7.99 -12.93
C LYS A 178 6.70 7.69 -11.66
N PRO A 179 6.79 6.45 -11.13
CA PRO A 179 6.04 6.09 -9.94
C PRO A 179 6.43 6.95 -8.73
N ASN A 180 5.54 7.03 -7.76
CA ASN A 180 5.81 7.71 -6.51
C ASN A 180 6.51 6.75 -5.54
N TRP A 181 7.80 6.55 -5.75
CA TRP A 181 8.60 5.62 -4.98
C TRP A 181 8.57 5.91 -3.47
N LEU A 182 8.36 4.88 -2.65
CA LEU A 182 8.52 4.93 -1.20
C LEU A 182 9.98 5.17 -0.82
N ALA A 183 10.88 4.48 -1.49
CA ALA A 183 12.34 4.60 -1.44
C ALA A 183 12.86 4.24 -2.82
N ILE A 184 14.08 4.62 -3.21
CA ILE A 184 14.62 4.21 -4.50
C ILE A 184 15.09 2.76 -4.43
N PRO A 185 14.50 1.84 -5.24
CA PRO A 185 14.93 0.45 -5.30
C PRO A 185 16.12 0.30 -6.28
N LEU A 186 17.18 -0.29 -5.79
CA LEU A 186 18.41 -0.53 -6.54
C LEU A 186 18.83 -1.99 -6.40
N GLN A 187 19.69 -2.48 -7.29
CA GLN A 187 20.26 -3.82 -7.17
C GLN A 187 21.75 -3.79 -7.48
N THR A 188 22.51 -4.66 -6.79
CA THR A 188 23.91 -4.94 -7.07
C THR A 188 24.30 -6.32 -6.59
N GLU A 189 25.17 -7.01 -7.30
CA GLU A 189 25.73 -8.29 -6.86
C GLU A 189 26.59 -8.14 -5.58
N ARG A 190 27.15 -6.96 -5.34
CA ARG A 190 27.94 -6.61 -4.15
C ARG A 190 27.11 -6.00 -3.03
N ARG A 191 25.82 -6.37 -2.94
CA ARG A 191 24.88 -5.74 -2.00
C ARG A 191 25.39 -5.68 -0.56
N LEU A 192 25.81 -6.81 0.00
CA LEU A 192 26.21 -6.83 1.42
C LEU A 192 27.41 -5.92 1.68
N GLU A 193 28.39 -5.92 0.80
CA GLU A 193 29.58 -5.06 0.92
C GLU A 193 29.19 -3.57 0.83
N LEU A 194 28.36 -3.21 -0.15
CA LEU A 194 27.88 -1.85 -0.30
C LEU A 194 27.06 -1.38 0.90
N LEU A 195 26.11 -2.18 1.37
CA LEU A 195 25.28 -1.81 2.52
C LEU A 195 26.10 -1.69 3.81
N THR A 196 27.08 -2.55 4.03
CA THR A 196 28.00 -2.43 5.16
C THR A 196 28.73 -1.10 5.12
N PHE A 197 29.33 -0.75 3.98
CA PHE A 197 30.00 0.56 3.79
C PHE A 197 29.07 1.75 4.06
N LEU A 198 27.87 1.75 3.49
CA LEU A 198 26.90 2.84 3.66
C LEU A 198 26.48 3.01 5.13
N GLU A 199 26.18 1.91 5.82
CA GLU A 199 25.81 1.95 7.26
C GLU A 199 26.99 2.46 8.13
N GLU A 200 28.23 2.14 7.80
CA GLU A 200 29.44 2.71 8.44
C GLU A 200 29.57 4.23 8.21
N GLN A 201 29.00 4.74 7.10
CA GLN A 201 28.92 6.18 6.82
C GLN A 201 27.66 6.84 7.40
N ASN A 202 26.92 6.15 8.28
CA ASN A 202 25.63 6.60 8.86
C ASN A 202 24.51 6.78 7.82
N ILE A 203 24.57 6.09 6.69
CA ILE A 203 23.52 6.06 5.68
C ILE A 203 22.67 4.81 5.93
N GLN A 204 21.44 5.02 6.35
CA GLN A 204 20.51 3.92 6.64
C GLN A 204 20.02 3.24 5.36
N THR A 205 20.13 1.92 5.31
CA THR A 205 19.73 1.10 4.16
C THR A 205 18.65 0.07 4.53
N ARG A 206 18.01 -0.48 3.54
CA ARG A 206 17.09 -1.63 3.70
C ARG A 206 17.27 -2.58 2.52
N VAL A 207 16.99 -3.87 2.73
CA VAL A 207 16.81 -4.81 1.61
C VAL A 207 15.46 -4.53 0.93
N THR A 208 15.30 -5.00 -0.30
CA THR A 208 14.04 -4.83 -1.05
C THR A 208 12.99 -5.80 -0.49
N PHE A 209 12.44 -5.44 0.66
CA PHE A 209 11.41 -6.14 1.42
C PHE A 209 11.63 -7.66 1.51
N ALA A 210 10.57 -8.45 1.29
CA ALA A 210 10.59 -9.90 1.50
C ALA A 210 11.29 -10.68 0.36
N GLY A 211 11.46 -10.09 -0.83
CA GLY A 211 11.92 -10.86 -1.99
C GLY A 211 10.99 -12.02 -2.29
N ASN A 212 11.52 -13.25 -2.40
CA ASN A 212 10.69 -14.45 -2.51
C ASN A 212 10.16 -14.86 -1.13
N VAL A 213 8.92 -14.47 -0.81
CA VAL A 213 8.28 -14.72 0.48
C VAL A 213 8.20 -16.21 0.82
N THR A 214 8.14 -17.10 -0.18
CA THR A 214 8.07 -18.56 0.04
C THR A 214 9.37 -19.15 0.59
N ARG A 215 10.48 -18.39 0.56
CA ARG A 215 11.74 -18.78 1.20
C ARG A 215 11.77 -18.47 2.70
N HIS A 216 10.87 -17.64 3.20
CA HIS A 216 10.80 -17.29 4.61
C HIS A 216 10.32 -18.49 5.46
N PRO A 217 10.79 -18.64 6.70
CA PRO A 217 10.44 -19.80 7.55
C PRO A 217 8.94 -20.04 7.69
N ALA A 218 8.13 -18.98 7.86
CA ALA A 218 6.68 -19.06 8.04
C ALA A 218 5.92 -19.58 6.81
N TYR A 219 6.52 -19.51 5.62
CA TYR A 219 5.89 -19.85 4.34
C TYR A 219 6.63 -20.99 3.61
N ARG A 220 7.51 -21.70 4.32
CA ARG A 220 8.39 -22.72 3.72
C ARG A 220 7.62 -23.88 3.07
N GLU A 221 6.44 -24.19 3.55
CA GLU A 221 5.55 -25.20 2.95
C GLU A 221 5.08 -24.83 1.55
N TYR A 222 5.10 -23.54 1.18
CA TYR A 222 4.74 -23.00 -0.14
C TYR A 222 5.95 -22.74 -1.04
N LEU A 223 7.12 -23.26 -0.69
CA LEU A 223 8.36 -22.97 -1.42
C LEU A 223 8.20 -23.25 -2.92
N GLN A 224 8.44 -22.22 -3.71
CA GLN A 224 8.48 -22.29 -5.17
C GLN A 224 9.66 -21.46 -5.70
N ASP A 225 10.10 -21.80 -6.89
CA ASP A 225 11.13 -21.04 -7.62
C ASP A 225 10.46 -19.84 -8.32
N PHE A 226 10.85 -18.66 -7.88
CA PHE A 226 10.50 -17.38 -8.50
C PHE A 226 11.80 -16.66 -8.85
N PRO A 227 12.43 -16.93 -10.01
CA PRO A 227 13.79 -16.47 -10.33
C PRO A 227 13.97 -14.96 -10.18
N VAL A 228 13.00 -14.15 -10.60
CA VAL A 228 13.07 -12.68 -10.48
C VAL A 228 12.97 -12.25 -9.01
N ALA A 229 12.08 -12.85 -8.22
CA ALA A 229 11.95 -12.54 -6.81
C ALA A 229 13.18 -13.01 -6.01
N ASP A 230 13.78 -14.14 -6.41
CA ASP A 230 15.03 -14.65 -5.84
C ASP A 230 16.21 -13.72 -6.13
N GLU A 231 16.29 -13.21 -7.35
CA GLU A 231 17.30 -12.23 -7.76
C GLU A 231 17.16 -10.92 -6.95
N VAL A 232 15.94 -10.40 -6.83
CA VAL A 232 15.67 -9.21 -6.01
C VAL A 232 15.99 -9.49 -4.54
N MET A 233 15.67 -10.67 -4.02
CA MET A 233 16.00 -11.07 -2.65
C MET A 233 17.52 -11.09 -2.41
N LYS A 234 18.30 -11.50 -3.41
CA LYS A 234 19.74 -11.58 -3.33
C LYS A 234 20.42 -10.22 -3.44
N ASN A 235 20.01 -9.40 -4.41
CA ASN A 235 20.75 -8.23 -4.87
C ASN A 235 20.04 -6.90 -4.57
N GLY A 236 18.72 -6.93 -4.24
CA GLY A 236 17.90 -5.74 -4.10
C GLY A 236 18.11 -5.01 -2.77
N PHE A 237 18.16 -3.68 -2.82
CA PHE A 237 18.21 -2.81 -1.67
C PHE A 237 17.51 -1.47 -1.91
N LEU A 238 17.26 -0.73 -0.86
CA LEU A 238 16.54 0.54 -0.86
C LEU A 238 17.39 1.62 -0.21
N LEU A 239 17.41 2.79 -0.84
CA LEU A 239 17.92 4.03 -0.24
C LEU A 239 16.78 5.02 -0.04
N GLY A 240 16.91 5.87 0.96
CA GLY A 240 15.94 6.90 1.27
C GLY A 240 15.83 7.92 0.12
N ALA A 241 14.60 8.24 -0.28
CA ALA A 241 14.31 9.33 -1.22
C ALA A 241 13.12 10.15 -0.72
N HIS A 242 12.95 10.22 0.62
CA HIS A 242 11.79 10.81 1.25
C HIS A 242 11.84 12.34 1.25
N HIS A 243 10.70 12.96 1.51
CA HIS A 243 10.53 14.41 1.47
C HIS A 243 11.23 15.20 2.60
N GLY A 244 11.84 14.51 3.56
CA GLY A 244 12.72 15.11 4.56
C GLY A 244 14.18 15.22 4.10
N MET A 245 14.50 14.77 2.88
CA MET A 245 15.80 14.89 2.22
C MET A 245 15.74 15.97 1.14
N ASN A 246 16.88 16.55 0.85
CA ASN A 246 17.10 17.42 -0.31
C ASN A 246 18.12 16.78 -1.27
N THR A 247 18.47 17.48 -2.35
CA THR A 247 19.43 16.99 -3.35
C THR A 247 20.85 16.87 -2.83
N ASP A 248 21.26 17.67 -1.86
CA ASP A 248 22.61 17.61 -1.27
C ASP A 248 22.73 16.33 -0.40
N ASP A 249 21.66 15.95 0.29
CA ASP A 249 21.61 14.67 1.01
C ASP A 249 21.75 13.49 0.04
N VAL A 250 21.11 13.56 -1.14
CA VAL A 250 21.23 12.54 -2.19
C VAL A 250 22.65 12.52 -2.76
N ASP A 251 23.27 13.66 -2.95
CA ASP A 251 24.65 13.77 -3.47
C ASP A 251 25.70 13.27 -2.47
N TYR A 252 25.40 13.32 -1.18
CA TYR A 252 26.24 12.74 -0.13
C TYR A 252 26.24 11.21 -0.16
N VAL A 253 25.09 10.59 -0.47
CA VAL A 253 24.93 9.13 -0.59
C VAL A 253 25.63 8.60 -1.82
#